data_d8313235b21f5fdffcd9a603c89750da
#
_entry.id   d8313235b21f5fdffcd9a603c89750da
#
_cell.length_a   1.000
_cell.length_b   1.000
_cell.length_c   1.000
_cell.angle_alpha   90.00
_cell.angle_beta   90.00
_cell.angle_gamma   90.00
#
_symmetry.space_group_name_H-M   'P 1'
#
loop_
_entity.id
_entity.type
_entity.pdbx_description
1 polymer ?
#
loop_
_entity_poly.entity_id
_entity_poly.type
_entity_poly.pdbx_seq_one_letter_code
_entity_poly.pdbx_strand_id
1 'polypeptide(L)'
;MEFFLGVKFLATEYSTGKVHNGRIDSLGIDENNCPVIIEYKRAINENVINQGLYYLDWLLDHKAEFKLLVMEKMGVEACENIEWSSPRLICIANDFTKYDIHAAKQINRNIDLIKYKNYEEELLLLEMVHTNTVSHDYMNTGEVSSVEKQSKNKYKTVEEYLYEANEELKDRFYEGCGLM
;
A
#
# COMPACT_ATOMS: atom_id res chain seq x y z
N MET A 1 -10.08 13.37 -11.55
CA MET A 1 -9.49 12.13 -11.03
C MET A 1 -9.38 11.08 -12.12
N GLU A 2 -10.41 10.81 -12.86
CA GLU A 2 -10.42 9.78 -13.91
C GLU A 2 -9.28 9.96 -14.92
N PHE A 3 -9.06 11.19 -15.38
CA PHE A 3 -8.02 11.48 -16.35
C PHE A 3 -6.57 11.28 -15.84
N PHE A 4 -6.29 11.56 -14.56
CA PHE A 4 -4.93 11.49 -14.02
C PHE A 4 -4.62 10.21 -13.25
N LEU A 5 -5.63 9.60 -12.62
CA LEU A 5 -5.44 8.47 -11.72
C LEU A 5 -6.10 7.18 -12.24
N GLY A 6 -6.84 7.24 -13.35
CA GLY A 6 -7.63 6.13 -13.87
C GLY A 6 -8.76 5.73 -12.91
N VAL A 7 -9.26 6.64 -12.07
CA VAL A 7 -10.23 6.35 -11.01
C VAL A 7 -11.53 7.10 -11.25
N LYS A 8 -12.61 6.38 -11.47
CA LYS A 8 -13.98 6.91 -11.48
C LYS A 8 -14.40 7.20 -10.04
N PHE A 9 -14.75 8.44 -9.77
CA PHE A 9 -15.13 8.92 -8.46
C PHE A 9 -16.53 8.45 -8.04
N LEU A 10 -16.66 7.98 -6.79
CA LEU A 10 -17.93 7.53 -6.22
C LEU A 10 -18.41 8.43 -5.07
N ALA A 11 -17.53 8.72 -4.10
CA ALA A 11 -17.88 9.52 -2.93
C ALA A 11 -16.67 10.24 -2.35
N THR A 12 -16.93 11.36 -1.65
CA THR A 12 -15.94 12.07 -0.82
C THR A 12 -16.41 12.08 0.62
N GLU A 13 -15.46 12.20 1.56
CA GLU A 13 -15.76 12.30 2.99
C GLU A 13 -16.67 11.16 3.48
N TYR A 14 -16.44 9.94 2.98
CA TYR A 14 -17.31 8.80 3.22
C TYR A 14 -17.11 8.26 4.64
N SER A 15 -18.20 8.27 5.44
CA SER A 15 -18.17 7.80 6.83
C SER A 15 -18.03 6.28 6.92
N THR A 16 -17.08 5.80 7.73
CA THR A 16 -16.89 4.38 8.03
C THR A 16 -17.76 3.85 9.17
N GLY A 17 -18.78 4.63 9.54
CA GLY A 17 -19.73 4.26 10.59
C GLY A 17 -19.19 4.43 12.02
N LYS A 18 -20.00 4.00 13.00
CA LYS A 18 -19.72 4.26 14.42
C LYS A 18 -18.57 3.43 14.99
N VAL A 19 -18.33 2.25 14.44
CA VAL A 19 -17.31 1.31 14.96
C VAL A 19 -15.90 1.78 14.56
N HIS A 20 -15.68 2.03 13.29
CA HIS A 20 -14.39 2.52 12.77
C HIS A 20 -14.20 4.02 13.01
N ASN A 21 -15.30 4.75 13.16
CA ASN A 21 -15.35 6.17 13.52
C ASN A 21 -14.38 7.04 12.72
N GLY A 22 -14.26 6.73 11.43
CA GLY A 22 -13.38 7.42 10.49
C GLY A 22 -14.13 7.96 9.29
N ARG A 23 -13.39 8.62 8.41
CA ARG A 23 -13.93 9.22 7.20
C ARG A 23 -12.89 9.12 6.10
N ILE A 24 -13.23 8.37 5.06
CA ILE A 24 -12.40 8.18 3.87
C ILE A 24 -12.47 9.45 3.02
N ASP A 25 -11.34 10.03 2.67
CA ASP A 25 -11.28 11.28 1.91
C ASP A 25 -11.93 11.13 0.53
N SER A 26 -11.59 10.08 -0.23
CA SER A 26 -12.28 9.77 -1.49
C SER A 26 -12.34 8.28 -1.75
N LEU A 27 -13.50 7.82 -2.26
CA LEU A 27 -13.74 6.48 -2.76
C LEU A 27 -13.96 6.51 -4.27
N GLY A 28 -13.46 5.50 -4.96
CA GLY A 28 -13.62 5.32 -6.38
C GLY A 28 -13.49 3.88 -6.83
N ILE A 29 -13.53 3.70 -8.13
CA ILE A 29 -13.30 2.42 -8.82
C ILE A 29 -12.38 2.67 -10.02
N ASP A 30 -11.38 1.81 -10.23
CA ASP A 30 -10.43 1.98 -11.34
C ASP A 30 -10.93 1.35 -12.65
N GLU A 31 -10.11 1.41 -13.69
CA GLU A 31 -10.41 0.86 -15.01
C GLU A 31 -10.54 -0.67 -15.02
N ASN A 32 -10.00 -1.36 -14.01
CA ASN A 32 -10.11 -2.79 -13.81
C ASN A 32 -11.28 -3.18 -12.92
N ASN A 33 -12.15 -2.23 -12.59
CA ASN A 33 -13.26 -2.37 -11.65
C ASN A 33 -12.82 -2.70 -10.20
N CYS A 34 -11.57 -2.41 -9.83
CA CYS A 34 -11.09 -2.57 -8.48
C CYS A 34 -11.48 -1.37 -7.61
N PRO A 35 -11.91 -1.57 -6.37
CA PRO A 35 -12.15 -0.49 -5.41
C PRO A 35 -10.88 0.31 -5.13
N VAL A 36 -11.01 1.63 -5.05
CA VAL A 36 -9.89 2.54 -4.78
C VAL A 36 -10.23 3.47 -3.63
N ILE A 37 -9.32 3.55 -2.65
CA ILE A 37 -9.31 4.57 -1.60
C ILE A 37 -8.24 5.59 -1.96
N ILE A 38 -8.57 6.87 -1.81
CA ILE A 38 -7.61 7.96 -1.98
C ILE A 38 -7.60 8.80 -0.70
N GLU A 39 -6.44 8.91 -0.07
CA GLU A 39 -6.19 9.70 1.12
C GLU A 39 -5.25 10.87 0.82
N TYR A 40 -5.58 12.06 1.34
CA TYR A 40 -4.84 13.30 1.09
C TYR A 40 -4.21 13.82 2.38
N LYS A 41 -2.93 14.23 2.30
CA LYS A 41 -2.25 14.89 3.42
C LYS A 41 -1.49 16.13 2.98
N ARG A 42 -1.58 17.18 3.79
CA ARG A 42 -0.82 18.41 3.58
C ARG A 42 0.52 18.41 4.33
N ALA A 43 0.59 17.80 5.50
CA ALA A 43 1.77 17.76 6.34
C ALA A 43 2.57 16.47 6.14
N ILE A 44 3.91 16.59 6.15
CA ILE A 44 4.84 15.47 5.90
C ILE A 44 4.82 14.42 7.03
N ASN A 45 4.50 14.84 8.27
CA ASN A 45 4.55 13.96 9.45
C ASN A 45 3.23 13.24 9.75
N GLU A 46 2.26 13.29 8.87
CA GLU A 46 1.00 12.61 9.06
C GLU A 46 1.04 11.20 8.49
N ASN A 47 0.48 10.26 9.25
CA ASN A 47 0.55 8.83 8.96
C ASN A 47 -0.51 8.41 7.91
N VAL A 48 -0.43 8.98 6.69
CA VAL A 48 -1.41 8.75 5.61
C VAL A 48 -1.50 7.28 5.20
N ILE A 49 -0.37 6.57 5.19
CA ILE A 49 -0.33 5.16 4.77
C ILE A 49 -1.11 4.29 5.76
N ASN A 50 -0.86 4.44 7.08
CA ASN A 50 -1.57 3.64 8.07
C ASN A 50 -3.06 4.00 8.15
N GLN A 51 -3.42 5.26 7.95
CA GLN A 51 -4.81 5.68 7.86
C GLN A 51 -5.50 5.04 6.66
N GLY A 52 -4.87 5.10 5.48
CA GLY A 52 -5.39 4.48 4.27
C GLY A 52 -5.51 2.95 4.39
N LEU A 53 -4.54 2.29 5.03
CA LEU A 53 -4.61 0.85 5.30
C LEU A 53 -5.76 0.49 6.24
N TYR A 54 -6.01 1.29 7.28
CA TYR A 54 -7.14 1.11 8.18
C TYR A 54 -8.48 1.21 7.44
N TYR A 55 -8.60 2.15 6.50
CA TYR A 55 -9.78 2.27 5.66
C TYR A 55 -9.89 1.17 4.59
N LEU A 56 -8.75 0.68 4.09
CA LEU A 56 -8.74 -0.45 3.18
C LEU A 56 -9.24 -1.74 3.86
N ASP A 57 -8.89 -1.93 5.12
CA ASP A 57 -9.38 -3.03 5.95
C ASP A 57 -10.90 -2.91 6.14
N TRP A 58 -11.39 -1.73 6.51
CA TRP A 58 -12.82 -1.43 6.57
C TRP A 58 -13.54 -1.76 5.25
N LEU A 59 -12.99 -1.33 4.13
CA LEU A 59 -13.58 -1.55 2.80
C LEU A 59 -13.73 -3.05 2.47
N LEU A 60 -12.73 -3.84 2.83
CA LEU A 60 -12.73 -5.29 2.61
C LEU A 60 -13.76 -6.02 3.48
N ASP A 61 -14.02 -5.51 4.69
CA ASP A 61 -15.04 -6.03 5.60
C ASP A 61 -16.46 -5.56 5.22
N HIS A 62 -16.59 -4.37 4.59
CA HIS A 62 -17.86 -3.72 4.27
C HIS A 62 -18.17 -3.72 2.77
N LYS A 63 -17.84 -4.82 2.08
CA LYS A 63 -18.06 -4.99 0.63
C LYS A 63 -19.49 -4.73 0.19
N ALA A 64 -20.49 -5.07 1.02
CA ALA A 64 -21.89 -4.85 0.71
C ALA A 64 -22.26 -3.36 0.66
N GLU A 65 -21.71 -2.55 1.56
CA GLU A 65 -21.89 -1.09 1.58
C GLU A 65 -21.28 -0.45 0.34
N PHE A 66 -20.06 -0.86 -0.02
CA PHE A 66 -19.41 -0.39 -1.25
C PHE A 66 -20.19 -0.78 -2.51
N LYS A 67 -20.70 -2.02 -2.59
CA LYS A 67 -21.56 -2.48 -3.69
C LYS A 67 -22.82 -1.62 -3.85
N LEU A 68 -23.49 -1.28 -2.74
CA LEU A 68 -24.64 -0.40 -2.76
C LEU A 68 -24.28 0.99 -3.30
N LEU A 69 -23.14 1.54 -2.89
CA LEU A 69 -22.64 2.82 -3.39
C LEU A 69 -22.37 2.77 -4.90
N VAL A 70 -21.70 1.73 -5.39
CA VAL A 70 -21.44 1.54 -6.83
C VAL A 70 -22.75 1.40 -7.60
N MET A 71 -23.68 0.59 -7.09
CA MET A 71 -24.99 0.41 -7.73
C MET A 71 -25.76 1.73 -7.84
N GLU A 72 -25.74 2.55 -6.80
CA GLU A 72 -26.39 3.89 -6.77
C GLU A 72 -25.77 4.86 -7.78
N LYS A 73 -24.44 4.87 -7.90
CA LYS A 73 -23.70 5.85 -8.72
C LYS A 73 -23.48 5.42 -10.16
N MET A 74 -23.35 4.12 -10.42
CA MET A 74 -22.92 3.58 -11.71
C MET A 74 -23.87 2.51 -12.29
N GLY A 75 -24.85 2.06 -11.50
CA GLY A 75 -25.82 1.06 -11.91
C GLY A 75 -25.46 -0.38 -11.55
N VAL A 76 -26.40 -1.29 -11.82
CA VAL A 76 -26.33 -2.70 -11.41
C VAL A 76 -25.15 -3.43 -12.10
N GLU A 77 -24.96 -3.23 -13.39
CA GLU A 77 -23.89 -3.85 -14.17
C GLU A 77 -22.48 -3.56 -13.58
N ALA A 78 -22.22 -2.31 -13.21
CA ALA A 78 -20.96 -1.93 -12.57
C ALA A 78 -20.78 -2.61 -11.20
N CYS A 79 -21.87 -2.74 -10.43
CA CYS A 79 -21.85 -3.40 -9.13
C CYS A 79 -21.53 -4.90 -9.22
N GLU A 80 -22.04 -5.59 -10.26
CA GLU A 80 -21.79 -7.03 -10.49
C GLU A 80 -20.35 -7.31 -10.92
N ASN A 81 -19.71 -6.36 -11.59
CA ASN A 81 -18.37 -6.49 -12.14
C ASN A 81 -17.26 -5.98 -11.20
N ILE A 82 -17.54 -5.70 -9.92
CA ILE A 82 -16.52 -5.25 -8.97
C ILE A 82 -15.48 -6.35 -8.73
N GLU A 83 -14.21 -6.02 -8.97
CA GLU A 83 -13.07 -6.91 -8.77
C GLU A 83 -12.41 -6.67 -7.41
N TRP A 84 -12.46 -7.66 -6.54
CA TRP A 84 -12.01 -7.58 -5.15
C TRP A 84 -10.60 -8.16 -4.91
N SER A 85 -9.97 -8.72 -5.92
CA SER A 85 -8.63 -9.32 -5.79
C SER A 85 -7.54 -8.26 -5.55
N SER A 86 -7.74 -7.06 -6.07
CA SER A 86 -6.71 -6.03 -6.14
C SER A 86 -7.19 -4.64 -5.71
N PRO A 87 -7.86 -4.46 -4.56
CA PRO A 87 -8.24 -3.13 -4.10
C PRO A 87 -7.00 -2.26 -3.90
N ARG A 88 -7.12 -0.97 -4.19
CA ARG A 88 -6.01 -0.05 -4.35
C ARG A 88 -6.08 1.09 -3.33
N LEU A 89 -4.94 1.47 -2.75
CA LEU A 89 -4.78 2.64 -1.91
C LEU A 89 -3.89 3.65 -2.61
N ILE A 90 -4.37 4.87 -2.80
CA ILE A 90 -3.60 5.99 -3.32
C ILE A 90 -3.42 7.01 -2.21
N CYS A 91 -2.17 7.25 -1.82
CA CYS A 91 -1.82 8.29 -0.86
C CYS A 91 -1.24 9.50 -1.60
N ILE A 92 -1.87 10.66 -1.44
CA ILE A 92 -1.43 11.91 -2.09
C ILE A 92 -0.97 12.87 -0.99
N ALA A 93 0.31 13.24 -0.99
CA ALA A 93 0.88 14.13 0.01
C ALA A 93 1.82 15.17 -0.63
N ASN A 94 2.11 16.23 0.12
CA ASN A 94 3.09 17.23 -0.29
C ASN A 94 4.49 16.63 -0.42
N ASP A 95 4.86 15.71 0.48
CA ASP A 95 6.07 14.91 0.42
C ASP A 95 5.94 13.61 1.21
N PHE A 96 6.83 12.65 0.95
CA PHE A 96 6.97 11.39 1.69
C PHE A 96 8.38 11.26 2.23
N THR A 97 8.49 10.78 3.46
CA THR A 97 9.80 10.46 4.03
C THR A 97 10.37 9.18 3.41
N LYS A 98 11.68 8.98 3.54
CA LYS A 98 12.30 7.70 3.15
C LYS A 98 11.71 6.48 3.88
N TYR A 99 11.17 6.70 5.09
CA TYR A 99 10.53 5.65 5.89
C TYR A 99 9.17 5.29 5.34
N ASP A 100 8.38 6.26 4.87
CA ASP A 100 7.08 6.02 4.22
C ASP A 100 7.25 5.18 2.96
N ILE A 101 8.20 5.57 2.11
CA ILE A 101 8.52 4.84 0.87
C ILE A 101 9.02 3.42 1.19
N HIS A 102 9.84 3.27 2.23
CA HIS A 102 10.31 1.96 2.66
C HIS A 102 9.18 1.10 3.21
N ALA A 103 8.31 1.66 4.05
CA ALA A 103 7.15 0.96 4.60
C ALA A 103 6.21 0.48 3.49
N ALA A 104 5.85 1.35 2.53
CA ALA A 104 5.01 0.98 1.40
C ALA A 104 5.57 -0.21 0.61
N LYS A 105 6.89 -0.29 0.44
CA LYS A 105 7.57 -1.43 -0.24
C LYS A 105 7.46 -2.76 0.51
N GLN A 106 7.29 -2.72 1.84
CA GLN A 106 7.19 -3.92 2.67
C GLN A 106 5.74 -4.43 2.82
N ILE A 107 4.77 -3.62 2.43
CA ILE A 107 3.35 -3.94 2.57
C ILE A 107 2.87 -4.71 1.34
N ASN A 108 2.28 -5.88 1.56
CA ASN A 108 1.70 -6.70 0.50
C ASN A 108 0.28 -6.21 0.14
N ARG A 109 0.19 -5.01 -0.40
CA ARG A 109 -1.04 -4.34 -0.87
C ARG A 109 -0.71 -3.45 -2.07
N ASN A 110 -1.70 -3.15 -2.89
CA ASN A 110 -1.54 -2.19 -3.98
C ASN A 110 -1.57 -0.77 -3.42
N ILE A 111 -0.41 -0.15 -3.30
CA ILE A 111 -0.24 1.19 -2.73
C ILE A 111 0.52 2.06 -3.70
N ASP A 112 -0.07 3.21 -4.02
CA ASP A 112 0.57 4.27 -4.78
C ASP A 112 0.83 5.48 -3.89
N LEU A 113 2.06 5.98 -3.92
CA LEU A 113 2.44 7.22 -3.27
C LEU A 113 2.64 8.30 -4.33
N ILE A 114 1.84 9.34 -4.27
CA ILE A 114 1.84 10.45 -5.23
C ILE A 114 2.16 11.74 -4.48
N LYS A 115 3.25 12.39 -4.86
CA LYS A 115 3.60 13.71 -4.37
C LYS A 115 2.90 14.76 -5.23
N TYR A 116 2.33 15.78 -4.56
CA TYR A 116 1.80 16.94 -5.27
C TYR A 116 2.61 18.19 -4.98
N LYS A 117 2.68 19.07 -5.98
CA LYS A 117 3.18 20.44 -5.83
C LYS A 117 2.19 21.38 -6.48
N ASN A 118 1.79 22.40 -5.75
CA ASN A 118 0.94 23.47 -6.23
C ASN A 118 1.81 24.71 -6.51
N TYR A 119 1.75 25.22 -7.72
CA TYR A 119 2.43 26.41 -8.18
C TYR A 119 1.42 27.54 -8.37
N GLU A 120 1.30 28.41 -7.38
CA GLU A 120 0.54 29.66 -7.40
C GLU A 120 -0.91 29.53 -7.92
N GLU A 121 -1.58 28.40 -7.63
CA GLU A 121 -2.94 28.05 -8.09
C GLU A 121 -3.10 27.90 -9.62
N GLU A 122 -2.05 28.05 -10.41
CA GLU A 122 -2.07 27.92 -11.87
C GLU A 122 -1.70 26.51 -12.32
N LEU A 123 -0.80 25.82 -11.61
CA LEU A 123 -0.31 24.50 -11.99
C LEU A 123 -0.25 23.55 -10.81
N LEU A 124 -0.87 22.38 -10.97
CA LEU A 124 -0.75 21.25 -10.04
C LEU A 124 0.13 20.17 -10.70
N LEU A 125 1.29 19.92 -10.11
CA LEU A 125 2.16 18.80 -10.49
C LEU A 125 1.85 17.59 -9.60
N LEU A 126 1.60 16.43 -10.23
CA LEU A 126 1.51 15.13 -9.56
C LEU A 126 2.67 14.26 -10.02
N GLU A 127 3.46 13.77 -9.05
CA GLU A 127 4.64 12.94 -9.27
C GLU A 127 4.45 11.59 -8.59
N MET A 128 4.51 10.49 -9.36
CA MET A 128 4.50 9.14 -8.80
C MET A 128 5.83 8.86 -8.10
N VAL A 129 5.80 8.73 -6.78
CA VAL A 129 6.99 8.44 -5.96
C VAL A 129 7.21 6.95 -5.81
N HIS A 130 6.12 6.20 -5.68
CA HIS A 130 6.15 4.76 -5.50
C HIS A 130 4.83 4.15 -5.97
N THR A 131 4.92 2.98 -6.59
CA THR A 131 3.80 2.10 -6.87
C THR A 131 4.16 0.68 -6.47
N ASN A 132 3.24 -0.01 -5.82
CA ASN A 132 3.36 -1.43 -5.50
C ASN A 132 2.12 -2.15 -6.00
N THR A 133 2.30 -3.05 -6.95
CA THR A 133 1.23 -3.89 -7.49
C THR A 133 1.47 -5.33 -7.07
N VAL A 134 0.56 -5.88 -6.29
CA VAL A 134 0.59 -7.29 -5.89
C VAL A 134 -0.03 -8.11 -7.02
N SER A 135 0.80 -8.86 -7.74
CA SER A 135 0.33 -9.86 -8.71
C SER A 135 -0.23 -11.04 -7.93
N HIS A 136 -1.53 -11.28 -8.01
CA HIS A 136 -2.08 -12.57 -7.63
C HIS A 136 -1.82 -13.54 -8.79
N ASP A 137 -0.61 -14.09 -8.84
CA ASP A 137 -0.35 -15.25 -9.68
C ASP A 137 -1.23 -16.38 -9.16
N TYR A 138 -2.24 -16.75 -9.95
CA TYR A 138 -2.96 -18.01 -9.76
C TYR A 138 -1.90 -19.11 -9.73
N MET A 139 -1.82 -19.85 -8.63
CA MET A 139 -1.00 -21.04 -8.51
C MET A 139 -1.38 -22.02 -9.61
N ASN A 140 -0.71 -21.93 -10.75
CA ASN A 140 -0.57 -23.01 -11.68
C ASN A 140 0.67 -23.80 -11.26
N THR A 141 0.43 -24.99 -10.76
CA THR A 141 1.40 -26.04 -10.47
C THR A 141 2.34 -26.24 -11.64
N GLY A 142 3.62 -26.11 -11.40
CA GLY A 142 4.66 -26.71 -12.23
C GLY A 142 5.77 -25.75 -12.66
N GLU A 143 6.93 -26.07 -12.11
CA GLU A 143 8.28 -25.65 -12.51
C GLU A 143 8.85 -24.35 -11.91
N VAL A 144 9.58 -24.61 -10.83
CA VAL A 144 10.55 -23.68 -10.22
C VAL A 144 11.72 -23.50 -11.19
N SER A 145 11.75 -22.38 -11.90
CA SER A 145 13.00 -21.88 -12.48
C SER A 145 13.56 -20.80 -11.55
N SER A 146 14.52 -21.23 -10.75
CA SER A 146 15.36 -20.37 -9.91
C SER A 146 16.17 -19.41 -10.79
N VAL A 147 15.72 -18.16 -10.90
CA VAL A 147 16.61 -17.08 -11.30
C VAL A 147 17.09 -16.40 -10.02
N GLU A 148 18.19 -16.87 -9.50
CA GLU A 148 19.00 -16.19 -8.50
C GLU A 148 19.45 -14.82 -9.05
N LYS A 149 18.72 -13.75 -8.73
CA LYS A 149 19.31 -12.42 -8.73
C LYS A 149 20.13 -12.28 -7.46
N GLN A 150 21.44 -12.54 -7.57
CA GLN A 150 22.43 -12.16 -6.56
C GLN A 150 22.34 -10.64 -6.33
N SER A 151 21.52 -10.21 -5.37
CA SER A 151 21.73 -8.92 -4.73
C SER A 151 22.99 -9.05 -3.89
N LYS A 152 24.07 -8.35 -4.24
CA LYS A 152 25.25 -8.23 -3.38
C LYS A 152 24.77 -7.67 -2.05
N ASN A 153 24.72 -8.53 -1.02
CA ASN A 153 24.38 -8.15 0.34
C ASN A 153 25.34 -7.03 0.79
N LYS A 154 24.81 -5.84 1.03
CA LYS A 154 25.56 -4.69 1.52
C LYS A 154 25.83 -4.81 3.04
N TYR A 155 25.29 -5.83 3.68
CA TYR A 155 25.36 -6.05 5.12
C TYR A 155 26.08 -7.36 5.40
N LYS A 156 26.95 -7.35 6.42
CA LYS A 156 27.63 -8.53 6.91
C LYS A 156 26.65 -9.55 7.45
N THR A 157 26.90 -10.82 7.25
CA THR A 157 26.16 -11.93 7.87
C THR A 157 26.51 -12.06 9.35
N VAL A 158 25.70 -12.80 10.12
CA VAL A 158 26.01 -13.11 11.52
C VAL A 158 27.35 -13.80 11.66
N GLU A 159 27.66 -14.72 10.75
CA GLU A 159 28.93 -15.47 10.70
C GLU A 159 30.14 -14.56 10.47
N GLU A 160 30.00 -13.56 9.58
CA GLU A 160 31.05 -12.55 9.36
C GLU A 160 31.30 -11.67 10.59
N TYR A 161 30.20 -11.29 11.30
CA TYR A 161 30.33 -10.57 12.56
C TYR A 161 30.98 -11.42 13.66
N LEU A 162 30.60 -12.69 13.79
CA LEU A 162 31.19 -13.62 14.76
C LEU A 162 32.66 -13.89 14.45
N TYR A 163 33.05 -13.98 13.19
CA TYR A 163 34.45 -14.16 12.79
C TYR A 163 35.34 -13.01 13.26
N GLU A 164 34.83 -11.77 13.19
CA GLU A 164 35.53 -10.56 13.63
C GLU A 164 35.42 -10.31 15.15
N ALA A 165 34.49 -10.99 15.85
CA ALA A 165 34.28 -10.83 17.27
C ALA A 165 35.43 -11.46 18.10
N ASN A 166 35.68 -10.90 19.29
CA ASN A 166 36.59 -11.54 20.23
C ASN A 166 35.99 -12.81 20.83
N GLU A 167 36.83 -13.67 21.41
CA GLU A 167 36.40 -14.96 21.95
C GLU A 167 35.31 -14.83 23.01
N GLU A 168 35.39 -13.84 23.90
CA GLU A 168 34.40 -13.62 24.96
C GLU A 168 33.00 -13.31 24.39
N LEU A 169 32.88 -12.58 23.27
CA LEU A 169 31.63 -12.30 22.58
C LEU A 169 31.06 -13.53 21.86
N LYS A 170 31.94 -14.38 21.30
CA LYS A 170 31.55 -15.64 20.70
C LYS A 170 30.95 -16.58 21.71
N ASP A 171 31.61 -16.75 22.86
CA ASP A 171 31.14 -17.61 23.94
C ASP A 171 29.76 -17.17 24.44
N ARG A 172 29.55 -15.89 24.70
CA ARG A 172 28.25 -15.34 25.08
C ARG A 172 27.15 -15.58 24.03
N PHE A 173 27.51 -15.48 22.75
CA PHE A 173 26.54 -15.72 21.69
C PHE A 173 26.10 -17.18 21.65
N TYR A 174 27.04 -18.12 21.75
CA TYR A 174 26.75 -19.55 21.72
C TYR A 174 26.00 -20.02 22.97
N GLU A 175 26.36 -19.50 24.15
CA GLU A 175 25.62 -19.75 25.40
C GLU A 175 24.16 -19.24 25.30
N GLY A 176 23.96 -18.03 24.80
CA GLY A 176 22.62 -17.41 24.65
C GLY A 176 21.73 -18.11 23.62
N CYS A 177 22.30 -18.73 22.60
CA CYS A 177 21.56 -19.47 21.57
C CYS A 177 21.30 -20.95 21.93
N GLY A 178 21.80 -21.46 23.07
CA GLY A 178 21.60 -22.87 23.48
C GLY A 178 22.27 -23.90 22.54
N LEU A 179 23.30 -23.50 21.83
CA LEU A 179 24.08 -24.31 20.88
C LEU A 179 25.39 -24.79 21.53
N MET A 180 25.30 -25.50 22.67
CA MET A 180 26.34 -26.37 23.20
C MET A 180 25.91 -27.82 23.20
#